data_4d0e5383c899abc1345bbe362db84a1b
#
_entry.id   4d0e5383c899abc1345bbe362db84a1b
#
_cell.length_a   1.000
_cell.length_b   1.000
_cell.length_c   1.000
_cell.angle_alpha   90.00
_cell.angle_beta   90.00
_cell.angle_gamma   90.00
#
_symmetry.space_group_name_H-M   'P 1'
#
loop_
_entity.id
_entity.type
_entity.pdbx_description
1 polymer ?
#
loop_
_entity_poly.entity_id
_entity_poly.type
_entity_poly.pdbx_seq_one_letter_code
_entity_poly.pdbx_strand_id
1 'polypeptide(L)'
;GLWGKKFDVPKGNFKSGGAAKFLKIIKTEIAPYLDKNYKTNADRGITGHSLGGLFTAYCLVNSDGYFTRFGINSPALWWDNEKLLNQAVAQFTENKIWDLPQTKVFISVGDQEDSFMVPTMTKFSKYLEDSSYENIDLKWKIFDGENHISVIPASLSKMINTLYSKK
;
A
#
# COMPACT_ATOMS: atom_id res chain seq x y z
N GLY A 1 21.59 -12.65 15.51
CA GLY A 1 20.24 -12.17 15.42
C GLY A 1 19.35 -13.16 14.68
N LEU A 2 18.12 -13.33 15.13
CA LEU A 2 17.10 -14.26 14.60
C LEU A 2 16.56 -13.92 13.18
N TRP A 3 17.03 -12.87 12.55
CA TRP A 3 16.45 -12.31 11.31
C TRP A 3 17.36 -12.41 10.07
N GLY A 4 18.44 -13.13 10.15
CA GLY A 4 19.38 -13.36 9.02
C GLY A 4 19.15 -14.63 8.22
N LYS A 5 18.05 -15.34 8.43
CA LYS A 5 17.67 -16.48 7.58
C LYS A 5 16.71 -16.00 6.51
N LYS A 6 17.04 -16.27 5.23
CA LYS A 6 16.07 -16.22 4.14
C LYS A 6 14.75 -16.77 4.69
N PHE A 7 13.67 -16.02 4.53
CA PHE A 7 12.33 -16.53 4.80
C PHE A 7 12.13 -17.68 3.79
N ASP A 8 12.50 -18.89 4.20
CA ASP A 8 12.03 -20.07 3.49
C ASP A 8 10.53 -20.09 3.67
N VAL A 9 9.82 -19.64 2.63
CA VAL A 9 8.38 -19.88 2.54
C VAL A 9 8.19 -21.37 2.81
N PRO A 10 7.41 -21.76 3.82
CA PRO A 10 7.24 -23.18 4.11
C PRO A 10 6.87 -23.90 2.82
N LYS A 11 7.62 -24.94 2.46
CA LYS A 11 7.33 -25.83 1.32
C LYS A 11 6.05 -26.61 1.63
N GLY A 12 4.94 -25.96 1.67
CA GLY A 12 3.59 -26.50 1.80
C GLY A 12 2.72 -25.86 0.73
N ASN A 13 1.57 -26.43 0.43
CA ASN A 13 0.58 -25.92 -0.52
C ASN A 13 0.01 -24.54 -0.10
N PHE A 14 0.89 -23.57 0.15
CA PHE A 14 0.52 -22.18 0.40
C PHE A 14 0.10 -21.58 -0.94
N LYS A 15 -1.20 -21.56 -1.19
CA LYS A 15 -1.77 -20.81 -2.31
C LYS A 15 -1.69 -19.32 -1.95
N SER A 16 -0.64 -18.63 -2.39
CA SER A 16 -0.59 -17.17 -2.41
C SER A 16 -1.39 -16.64 -3.61
N GLY A 17 -1.69 -15.33 -3.64
CA GLY A 17 -2.34 -14.70 -4.81
C GLY A 17 -3.84 -14.44 -4.65
N GLY A 18 -4.36 -14.44 -3.42
CA GLY A 18 -5.79 -14.16 -3.15
C GLY A 18 -6.21 -12.68 -3.21
N ALA A 19 -5.34 -11.74 -3.56
CA ALA A 19 -5.61 -10.30 -3.49
C ALA A 19 -6.83 -9.88 -4.30
N ALA A 20 -6.97 -10.34 -5.55
CA ALA A 20 -8.13 -10.01 -6.40
C ALA A 20 -9.44 -10.52 -5.78
N LYS A 21 -9.44 -11.75 -5.26
CA LYS A 21 -10.62 -12.33 -4.60
C LYS A 21 -10.96 -11.55 -3.33
N PHE A 22 -9.96 -11.20 -2.52
CA PHE A 22 -10.17 -10.44 -1.30
C PHE A 22 -10.67 -9.02 -1.58
N LEU A 23 -10.10 -8.32 -2.57
CA LEU A 23 -10.62 -7.03 -3.02
C LEU A 23 -12.09 -7.14 -3.47
N LYS A 24 -12.42 -8.18 -4.24
CA LYS A 24 -13.81 -8.43 -4.64
C LYS A 24 -14.73 -8.58 -3.42
N ILE A 25 -14.37 -9.40 -2.44
CA ILE A 25 -15.15 -9.60 -1.20
C ILE A 25 -15.35 -8.26 -0.47
N ILE A 26 -14.29 -7.46 -0.35
CA ILE A 26 -14.41 -6.13 0.28
C ILE A 26 -15.45 -5.27 -0.46
N LYS A 27 -15.38 -5.22 -1.80
CA LYS A 27 -16.27 -4.38 -2.62
C LYS A 27 -17.71 -4.87 -2.67
N THR A 28 -17.92 -6.19 -2.64
CA THR A 28 -19.26 -6.78 -2.90
C THR A 28 -19.98 -7.28 -1.65
N GLU A 29 -19.27 -7.48 -0.55
CA GLU A 29 -19.85 -8.05 0.67
C GLU A 29 -19.60 -7.17 1.90
N ILE A 30 -18.32 -6.89 2.22
CA ILE A 30 -17.97 -6.18 3.47
C ILE A 30 -18.45 -4.73 3.44
N ALA A 31 -18.08 -3.98 2.42
CA ALA A 31 -18.44 -2.56 2.36
C ALA A 31 -19.96 -2.33 2.21
N PRO A 32 -20.71 -3.07 1.37
CA PRO A 32 -22.16 -2.97 1.35
C PRO A 32 -22.84 -3.32 2.68
N TYR A 33 -22.29 -4.30 3.41
CA TYR A 33 -22.78 -4.59 4.76
C TYR A 33 -22.57 -3.42 5.73
N LEU A 34 -21.38 -2.79 5.68
CA LEU A 34 -21.09 -1.61 6.49
C LEU A 34 -21.95 -0.43 6.09
N ASP A 35 -22.10 -0.17 4.80
CA ASP A 35 -22.94 0.95 4.29
C ASP A 35 -24.41 0.79 4.70
N LYS A 36 -24.90 -0.44 4.79
CA LYS A 36 -26.27 -0.72 5.23
C LYS A 36 -26.49 -0.53 6.74
N ASN A 37 -25.48 -0.86 7.56
CA ASN A 37 -25.65 -0.97 9.01
C ASN A 37 -25.04 0.21 9.79
N TYR A 38 -24.23 1.03 9.16
CA TYR A 38 -23.52 2.15 9.79
C TYR A 38 -23.64 3.42 8.96
N LYS A 39 -23.42 4.57 9.60
CA LYS A 39 -23.34 5.85 8.90
C LYS A 39 -21.99 5.96 8.21
N THR A 40 -21.90 5.54 6.97
CA THR A 40 -20.73 5.65 6.11
C THR A 40 -20.93 6.72 5.04
N ASN A 41 -19.87 6.99 4.28
CA ASN A 41 -19.91 7.85 3.09
C ASN A 41 -19.05 7.23 1.97
N ALA A 42 -18.94 7.90 0.84
CA ALA A 42 -18.17 7.41 -0.31
C ALA A 42 -16.65 7.63 -0.17
N ASP A 43 -16.17 8.34 0.85
CA ASP A 43 -14.76 8.59 1.11
C ASP A 43 -14.14 7.36 1.80
N ARG A 44 -13.66 6.40 1.01
CA ARG A 44 -13.14 5.12 1.48
C ARG A 44 -11.62 5.13 1.53
N GLY A 45 -11.10 4.82 2.71
CA GLY A 45 -9.66 4.59 2.90
C GLY A 45 -9.34 3.13 3.14
N ILE A 46 -8.14 2.73 2.70
CA ILE A 46 -7.56 1.43 3.01
C ILE A 46 -6.12 1.61 3.51
N THR A 47 -5.75 0.86 4.53
CA THR A 47 -4.39 0.87 5.06
C THR A 47 -3.95 -0.53 5.43
N GLY A 48 -2.66 -0.76 5.33
CA GLY A 48 -2.05 -2.01 5.74
C GLY A 48 -0.55 -1.87 5.99
N HIS A 49 -0.01 -2.79 6.77
CA HIS A 49 1.40 -2.91 7.08
C HIS A 49 1.93 -4.26 6.57
N SER A 50 3.18 -4.31 6.11
CA SER A 50 3.85 -5.53 5.64
C SER A 50 3.11 -6.19 4.46
N LEU A 51 2.62 -7.41 4.59
CA LEU A 51 1.74 -8.05 3.58
C LEU A 51 0.41 -7.31 3.42
N GLY A 52 -0.10 -6.67 4.49
CA GLY A 52 -1.24 -5.76 4.40
C GLY A 52 -0.91 -4.50 3.60
N GLY A 53 0.32 -3.98 3.72
CA GLY A 53 0.85 -2.90 2.90
C GLY A 53 0.97 -3.29 1.42
N LEU A 54 1.41 -4.52 1.14
CA LEU A 54 1.40 -5.11 -0.20
C LEU A 54 -0.01 -5.15 -0.78
N PHE A 55 -1.00 -5.60 0.00
CA PHE A 55 -2.39 -5.61 -0.43
C PHE A 55 -2.95 -4.20 -0.66
N THR A 56 -2.58 -3.23 0.19
CA THR A 56 -2.97 -1.83 0.00
C THR A 56 -2.37 -1.24 -1.28
N ALA A 57 -1.10 -1.53 -1.58
CA ALA A 57 -0.46 -1.17 -2.85
C ALA A 57 -1.14 -1.85 -4.04
N TYR A 58 -1.54 -3.12 -3.90
CA TYR A 58 -2.35 -3.83 -4.90
C TYR A 58 -3.68 -3.11 -5.16
N CYS A 59 -4.37 -2.67 -4.12
CA CYS A 59 -5.62 -1.93 -4.26
C CYS A 59 -5.43 -0.57 -4.95
N LEU A 60 -4.31 0.12 -4.75
CA LEU A 60 -4.03 1.38 -5.45
C LEU A 60 -4.07 1.18 -6.97
N VAL A 61 -3.46 0.14 -7.48
CA VAL A 61 -3.35 -0.11 -8.93
C VAL A 61 -4.49 -0.95 -9.53
N ASN A 62 -5.38 -1.54 -8.72
CA ASN A 62 -6.38 -2.50 -9.21
C ASN A 62 -7.81 -2.27 -8.68
N SER A 63 -8.08 -1.22 -7.90
CA SER A 63 -9.41 -1.01 -7.31
C SER A 63 -10.35 -0.11 -8.11
N ASP A 64 -9.89 0.42 -9.24
CA ASP A 64 -10.67 1.28 -10.15
C ASP A 64 -11.32 2.47 -9.42
N GLY A 65 -10.54 3.15 -8.57
CA GLY A 65 -11.01 4.30 -7.81
C GLY A 65 -12.00 4.01 -6.67
N TYR A 66 -12.18 2.73 -6.31
CA TYR A 66 -13.06 2.35 -5.20
C TYR A 66 -12.59 2.90 -3.85
N PHE A 67 -11.28 2.98 -3.66
CA PHE A 67 -10.66 3.69 -2.54
C PHE A 67 -10.04 4.98 -3.03
N THR A 68 -10.09 6.00 -2.18
CA THR A 68 -9.53 7.34 -2.46
C THR A 68 -8.44 7.74 -1.47
N ARG A 69 -8.17 6.90 -0.44
CA ARG A 69 -7.13 7.12 0.56
C ARG A 69 -6.36 5.84 0.82
N PHE A 70 -5.04 5.89 0.66
CA PHE A 70 -4.17 4.73 0.77
C PHE A 70 -3.07 4.97 1.79
N GLY A 71 -3.02 4.13 2.83
CA GLY A 71 -1.93 4.07 3.80
C GLY A 71 -1.07 2.81 3.58
N ILE A 72 -0.01 2.92 2.82
CA ILE A 72 0.87 1.82 2.41
C ILE A 72 2.08 1.83 3.33
N ASN A 73 2.04 1.05 4.42
CA ASN A 73 3.07 1.09 5.45
C ASN A 73 3.96 -0.15 5.37
N SER A 74 5.28 0.06 5.28
CA SER A 74 6.30 -1.01 5.18
C SER A 74 5.88 -2.15 4.24
N PRO A 75 5.50 -1.85 2.99
CA PRO A 75 4.89 -2.83 2.11
C PRO A 75 5.90 -3.91 1.70
N ALA A 76 5.48 -5.18 1.76
CA ALA A 76 6.28 -6.32 1.31
C ALA A 76 6.37 -6.39 -0.23
N LEU A 77 6.84 -5.32 -0.89
CA LEU A 77 6.90 -5.21 -2.36
C LEU A 77 7.90 -6.16 -3.02
N TRP A 78 8.79 -6.74 -2.24
CA TRP A 78 9.73 -7.80 -2.66
C TRP A 78 9.06 -9.15 -2.90
N TRP A 79 7.79 -9.32 -2.42
CA TRP A 79 7.06 -10.58 -2.50
C TRP A 79 6.84 -11.02 -3.96
N ASP A 80 6.88 -12.34 -4.19
CA ASP A 80 6.65 -12.97 -5.50
C ASP A 80 7.56 -12.38 -6.61
N ASN A 81 8.85 -12.23 -6.31
CA ASN A 81 9.86 -11.63 -7.19
C ASN A 81 9.46 -10.22 -7.67
N GLU A 82 9.01 -9.38 -6.77
CA GLU A 82 8.59 -7.98 -7.04
C GLU A 82 7.44 -7.88 -8.07
N LYS A 83 6.61 -8.89 -8.21
CA LYS A 83 5.57 -8.93 -9.25
C LYS A 83 4.65 -7.71 -9.22
N LEU A 84 4.13 -7.35 -8.03
CA LEU A 84 3.29 -6.16 -7.90
C LEU A 84 4.08 -4.88 -8.15
N LEU A 85 5.30 -4.78 -7.65
CA LEU A 85 6.17 -3.62 -7.88
C LEU A 85 6.41 -3.41 -9.39
N ASN A 86 6.73 -4.46 -10.12
CA ASN A 86 6.95 -4.38 -11.56
C ASN A 86 5.67 -4.04 -12.33
N GLN A 87 4.52 -4.56 -11.93
CA GLN A 87 3.22 -4.17 -12.49
C GLN A 87 2.95 -2.68 -12.27
N ALA A 88 3.14 -2.18 -11.04
CA ALA A 88 2.91 -0.78 -10.70
C ALA A 88 3.85 0.16 -11.46
N VAL A 89 5.14 -0.19 -11.52
CA VAL A 89 6.15 0.59 -12.26
C VAL A 89 5.78 0.68 -13.74
N ALA A 90 5.40 -0.42 -14.37
CA ALA A 90 4.94 -0.42 -15.78
C ALA A 90 3.72 0.51 -15.94
N GLN A 91 2.71 0.38 -15.08
CA GLN A 91 1.51 1.22 -15.12
C GLN A 91 1.83 2.71 -14.96
N PHE A 92 2.67 3.09 -13.99
CA PHE A 92 3.03 4.50 -13.75
C PHE A 92 3.90 5.08 -14.86
N THR A 93 4.67 4.25 -15.56
CA THR A 93 5.51 4.68 -16.68
C THR A 93 4.70 4.84 -17.98
N GLU A 94 3.80 3.92 -18.25
CA GLU A 94 3.04 3.85 -19.50
C GLU A 94 1.82 4.79 -19.50
N ASN A 95 1.12 4.89 -18.38
CA ASN A 95 -0.07 5.73 -18.26
C ASN A 95 0.34 7.17 -17.96
N LYS A 96 -0.08 8.10 -18.80
CA LYS A 96 0.19 9.54 -18.61
C LYS A 96 -0.90 10.26 -17.82
N ILE A 97 -2.01 9.61 -17.59
CA ILE A 97 -3.17 10.17 -16.88
C ILE A 97 -3.65 9.15 -15.85
N TRP A 98 -3.95 9.64 -14.66
CA TRP A 98 -4.67 8.89 -13.63
C TRP A 98 -6.16 9.19 -13.79
N ASP A 99 -6.84 8.39 -14.59
CA ASP A 99 -8.28 8.56 -14.87
C ASP A 99 -9.14 7.95 -13.74
N LEU A 100 -8.87 8.39 -12.51
CA LEU A 100 -9.55 7.96 -11.29
C LEU A 100 -9.81 9.19 -10.39
N PRO A 101 -10.66 9.09 -9.36
CA PRO A 101 -10.94 10.20 -8.45
C PRO A 101 -9.69 10.77 -7.77
N GLN A 102 -9.81 12.00 -7.24
CA GLN A 102 -8.79 12.60 -6.38
C GLN A 102 -8.39 11.61 -5.28
N THR A 103 -7.12 11.27 -5.24
CA THR A 103 -6.58 10.19 -4.42
C THR A 103 -5.48 10.72 -3.51
N LYS A 104 -5.53 10.37 -2.22
CA LYS A 104 -4.44 10.64 -1.27
C LYS A 104 -3.67 9.35 -0.97
N VAL A 105 -2.36 9.42 -1.08
CA VAL A 105 -1.48 8.27 -0.86
C VAL A 105 -0.40 8.64 0.16
N PHE A 106 -0.29 7.85 1.22
CA PHE A 106 0.83 7.90 2.16
C PHE A 106 1.59 6.57 2.11
N ILE A 107 2.91 6.65 1.91
CA ILE A 107 3.76 5.46 1.87
C ILE A 107 4.88 5.62 2.89
N SER A 108 5.23 4.56 3.61
CA SER A 108 6.27 4.63 4.63
C SER A 108 7.05 3.33 4.79
N VAL A 109 8.25 3.44 5.36
CA VAL A 109 9.12 2.34 5.78
C VAL A 109 10.04 2.83 6.90
N GLY A 110 10.52 1.93 7.76
CA GLY A 110 11.62 2.19 8.69
C GLY A 110 12.98 1.96 8.02
N ASP A 111 14.01 2.73 8.39
CA ASP A 111 15.34 2.59 7.81
C ASP A 111 16.13 1.39 8.38
N GLN A 112 15.70 0.86 9.55
CA GLN A 112 16.27 -0.32 10.20
C GLN A 112 15.51 -1.61 9.85
N GLU A 113 14.73 -1.61 8.76
CA GLU A 113 14.08 -2.80 8.24
C GLU A 113 15.06 -3.64 7.39
N ASP A 114 14.60 -4.81 6.92
CA ASP A 114 15.41 -5.65 6.04
C ASP A 114 15.87 -4.90 4.78
N SER A 115 17.07 -5.21 4.30
CA SER A 115 17.80 -4.48 3.27
C SER A 115 17.05 -4.28 1.94
N PHE A 116 16.03 -5.07 1.68
CA PHE A 116 15.17 -4.97 0.49
C PHE A 116 13.93 -4.08 0.69
N MET A 117 13.57 -3.73 1.93
CA MET A 117 12.35 -2.98 2.22
C MET A 117 12.43 -1.52 1.73
N VAL A 118 13.47 -0.80 2.12
CA VAL A 118 13.67 0.59 1.73
C VAL A 118 13.83 0.74 0.20
N PRO A 119 14.67 -0.06 -0.48
CA PRO A 119 14.81 0.06 -1.94
C PRO A 119 13.51 -0.20 -2.71
N THR A 120 12.75 -1.23 -2.35
CA THR A 120 11.50 -1.56 -3.06
C THR A 120 10.41 -0.53 -2.84
N MET A 121 10.26 -0.04 -1.58
CA MET A 121 9.34 1.05 -1.27
C MET A 121 9.74 2.35 -1.99
N THR A 122 11.01 2.71 -1.98
CA THR A 122 11.51 3.91 -2.64
C THR A 122 11.29 3.85 -4.15
N LYS A 123 11.55 2.69 -4.77
CA LYS A 123 11.28 2.46 -6.20
C LYS A 123 9.80 2.70 -6.52
N PHE A 124 8.89 2.07 -5.78
CA PHE A 124 7.45 2.25 -5.96
C PHE A 124 7.03 3.73 -5.83
N SER A 125 7.48 4.38 -4.76
CA SER A 125 7.12 5.78 -4.46
C SER A 125 7.63 6.75 -5.51
N LYS A 126 8.88 6.58 -5.96
CA LYS A 126 9.48 7.46 -6.98
C LYS A 126 8.80 7.31 -8.34
N TYR A 127 8.50 6.11 -8.79
CA TYR A 127 7.79 5.92 -10.05
C TYR A 127 6.38 6.54 -10.02
N LEU A 128 5.69 6.44 -8.87
CA LEU A 128 4.41 7.13 -8.69
C LEU A 128 4.56 8.66 -8.64
N GLU A 129 5.60 9.18 -8.01
CA GLU A 129 5.92 10.61 -7.95
C GLU A 129 6.27 11.16 -9.35
N ASP A 130 7.14 10.44 -10.09
CA ASP A 130 7.61 10.82 -11.42
C ASP A 130 6.49 10.78 -12.48
N SER A 131 5.42 9.99 -12.25
CA SER A 131 4.23 9.99 -13.12
C SER A 131 3.50 11.33 -13.14
N SER A 132 3.69 12.14 -12.09
CA SER A 132 3.15 13.50 -11.95
C SER A 132 1.64 13.61 -12.17
N TYR A 133 0.89 12.63 -11.72
CA TYR A 133 -0.57 12.63 -11.82
C TYR A 133 -1.20 13.78 -11.00
N GLU A 134 -1.93 14.68 -11.65
CA GLU A 134 -2.49 15.88 -11.01
C GLU A 134 -3.47 15.59 -9.89
N ASN A 135 -4.16 14.46 -9.94
CA ASN A 135 -5.16 14.05 -8.97
C ASN A 135 -4.66 13.03 -7.94
N ILE A 136 -3.34 12.89 -7.79
CA ILE A 136 -2.72 12.14 -6.70
C ILE A 136 -1.97 13.09 -5.76
N ASP A 137 -2.41 13.16 -4.51
CA ASP A 137 -1.66 13.81 -3.41
C ASP A 137 -0.81 12.73 -2.73
N LEU A 138 0.43 12.58 -3.21
CA LEU A 138 1.40 11.60 -2.70
C LEU A 138 2.28 12.22 -1.62
N LYS A 139 2.43 11.50 -0.51
CA LYS A 139 3.51 11.72 0.47
C LYS A 139 4.13 10.39 0.85
N TRP A 140 5.44 10.35 0.95
CA TRP A 140 6.14 9.19 1.44
C TRP A 140 7.26 9.56 2.41
N LYS A 141 7.62 8.64 3.30
CA LYS A 141 8.61 8.87 4.34
C LYS A 141 9.36 7.60 4.72
N ILE A 142 10.67 7.73 4.88
CA ILE A 142 11.51 6.78 5.60
C ILE A 142 11.64 7.28 7.04
N PHE A 143 11.34 6.44 8.01
CA PHE A 143 11.45 6.76 9.44
C PHE A 143 12.80 6.32 9.96
N ASP A 144 13.57 7.29 10.45
CA ASP A 144 14.92 7.11 11.02
C ASP A 144 14.85 6.36 12.35
N GLY A 145 15.73 5.36 12.52
CA GLY A 145 15.84 4.53 13.73
C GLY A 145 14.73 3.48 13.89
N GLU A 146 13.79 3.37 12.96
CA GLU A 146 12.65 2.48 13.10
C GLU A 146 12.87 1.15 12.36
N ASN A 147 12.57 0.04 13.02
CA ASN A 147 12.52 -1.28 12.42
C ASN A 147 11.09 -1.63 11.99
N HIS A 148 10.90 -2.83 11.42
CA HIS A 148 9.61 -3.29 10.87
C HIS A 148 8.43 -3.28 11.86
N ILE A 149 8.69 -3.34 13.17
CA ILE A 149 7.65 -3.31 14.20
C ILE A 149 7.53 -1.93 14.83
N SER A 150 8.66 -1.30 15.19
CA SER A 150 8.64 0.00 15.86
C SER A 150 8.13 1.13 14.97
N VAL A 151 8.23 0.99 13.63
CA VAL A 151 7.70 1.95 12.67
C VAL A 151 6.17 2.07 12.70
N ILE A 152 5.45 1.05 13.19
CA ILE A 152 3.98 1.00 13.12
C ILE A 152 3.34 2.23 13.80
N PRO A 153 3.58 2.55 15.08
CA PRO A 153 2.95 3.71 15.71
C PRO A 153 3.37 5.04 15.08
N ALA A 154 4.63 5.18 14.69
CA ALA A 154 5.16 6.39 14.05
C ALA A 154 4.51 6.64 12.68
N SER A 155 4.42 5.60 11.85
CA SER A 155 3.80 5.68 10.52
C SER A 155 2.29 5.90 10.61
N LEU A 156 1.59 5.21 11.52
CA LEU A 156 0.14 5.32 11.68
C LEU A 156 -0.30 6.74 12.01
N SER A 157 0.34 7.39 12.98
CA SER A 157 0.06 8.77 13.36
C SER A 157 0.25 9.74 12.18
N LYS A 158 1.40 9.60 11.48
CA LYS A 158 1.71 10.45 10.32
C LYS A 158 0.75 10.21 9.16
N MET A 159 0.43 8.95 8.90
CA MET A 159 -0.51 8.53 7.86
C MET A 159 -1.90 9.13 8.09
N ILE A 160 -2.47 8.99 9.28
CA ILE A 160 -3.80 9.53 9.61
C ILE A 160 -3.81 11.04 9.39
N ASN A 161 -2.82 11.75 9.92
CA ASN A 161 -2.70 13.19 9.71
C ASN A 161 -2.58 13.56 8.23
N THR A 162 -1.84 12.80 7.43
CA THR A 162 -1.67 13.08 5.99
C THR A 162 -2.96 12.82 5.22
N LEU A 163 -3.62 11.71 5.47
CA LEU A 163 -4.78 11.28 4.70
C LEU A 163 -6.07 12.03 5.08
N TYR A 164 -6.23 12.44 6.34
CA TYR A 164 -7.49 12.94 6.87
C TYR A 164 -7.45 14.38 7.39
N SER A 165 -6.28 15.05 7.41
CA SER A 165 -6.27 16.49 7.73
C SER A 165 -7.06 17.29 6.68
N LYS A 166 -7.88 18.19 7.18
CA LYS A 166 -8.49 19.22 6.34
C LYS A 166 -7.37 20.17 5.87
N LYS A 167 -7.30 20.44 4.60
CA LYS A 167 -6.52 21.57 4.08
C LYS A 167 -7.13 22.87 4.53
#